data_108a8e4e7a0a95a0be2758a2c0acfc5e
#
_entry.id   108a8e4e7a0a95a0be2758a2c0acfc5e
#
_cell.length_a   1.000
_cell.length_b   1.000
_cell.length_c   1.000
_cell.angle_alpha   90.00
_cell.angle_beta   90.00
_cell.angle_gamma   90.00
#
_symmetry.space_group_name_H-M   'P 1'
#
loop_
_entity.id
_entity.type
_entity.pdbx_description
1 polymer ?
#
loop_
_entity_poly.entity_id
_entity_poly.type
_entity_poly.pdbx_seq_one_letter_code
_entity_poly.pdbx_strand_id
1 'polypeptide(L)'
;MTEPTLYPESGFLRLRVDLAYDGTNFYGWGKQPDRRTVQEEVEKAIGTVTQSKIDSIVAGRTDAGVHAIGQVIHVDVPESINLEELGYKLNRLLDTDVRVMNISVAPVAFHARFSALRRHYTYKIWMLTKSFLRCIALMLHRGIAR
;
A
#
# COMPACT_ATOMS: atom_id res chain seq x y z
N MET A 1 -4.17 -21.21 -2.02
CA MET A 1 -3.57 -19.97 -1.45
C MET A 1 -2.26 -20.37 -0.79
N THR A 2 -1.15 -20.00 -1.36
CA THR A 2 0.15 -20.09 -0.68
C THR A 2 0.15 -19.07 0.44
N GLU A 3 0.37 -19.50 1.69
CA GLU A 3 0.62 -18.58 2.78
C GLU A 3 1.83 -17.71 2.42
N PRO A 4 1.78 -16.38 2.66
CA PRO A 4 2.91 -15.53 2.41
C PRO A 4 4.08 -16.04 3.27
N THR A 5 5.18 -16.37 2.62
CA THR A 5 6.40 -16.81 3.31
C THR A 5 6.80 -15.75 4.33
N LEU A 6 7.12 -16.19 5.55
CA LEU A 6 7.52 -15.30 6.64
C LEU A 6 8.81 -14.53 6.28
N TYR A 7 9.60 -15.07 5.39
CA TYR A 7 10.89 -14.54 4.93
C TYR A 7 10.96 -14.52 3.39
N PRO A 8 11.67 -13.55 2.80
CA PRO A 8 11.90 -13.54 1.36
C PRO A 8 12.68 -14.78 0.91
N GLU A 9 12.41 -15.21 -0.30
CA GLU A 9 13.17 -16.29 -0.95
C GLU A 9 14.62 -15.86 -1.23
N SER A 10 15.52 -16.84 -1.45
CA SER A 10 16.91 -16.56 -1.83
C SER A 10 16.95 -15.73 -3.12
N GLY A 11 17.76 -14.65 -3.12
CA GLY A 11 17.83 -13.71 -4.24
C GLY A 11 16.76 -12.64 -4.25
N PHE A 12 15.93 -12.58 -3.19
CA PHE A 12 14.93 -11.51 -2.98
C PHE A 12 15.24 -10.73 -1.71
N LEU A 13 14.93 -9.45 -1.74
CA LEU A 13 15.01 -8.58 -0.57
C LEU A 13 13.62 -8.05 -0.22
N ARG A 14 13.37 -7.86 1.07
CA ARG A 14 12.13 -7.30 1.57
C ARG A 14 12.19 -5.77 1.55
N LEU A 15 11.20 -5.18 0.89
CA LEU A 15 10.99 -3.74 0.91
C LEU A 15 9.78 -3.39 1.76
N ARG A 16 9.92 -2.31 2.51
CA ARG A 16 8.82 -1.55 3.05
C ARG A 16 8.51 -0.42 2.08
N VAL A 17 7.25 -0.27 1.73
CA VAL A 17 6.75 0.80 0.86
C VAL A 17 5.68 1.57 1.59
N ASP A 18 5.87 2.88 1.71
CA ASP A 18 4.88 3.80 2.27
C ASP A 18 4.11 4.44 1.13
N LEU A 19 2.78 4.40 1.21
CA LEU A 19 1.85 4.81 0.15
C LEU A 19 0.86 5.85 0.64
N ALA A 20 0.44 6.72 -0.27
CA ALA A 20 -0.74 7.57 -0.11
C ALA A 20 -1.68 7.36 -1.30
N TYR A 21 -2.98 7.39 -1.07
CA TYR A 21 -3.95 7.31 -2.15
C TYR A 21 -5.27 8.02 -1.82
N ASP A 22 -5.87 8.57 -2.87
CA ASP A 22 -7.26 9.01 -2.89
C ASP A 22 -8.15 7.81 -3.22
N GLY A 23 -8.88 7.32 -2.23
CA GLY A 23 -9.71 6.11 -2.37
C GLY A 23 -11.02 6.31 -3.13
N THR A 24 -11.34 7.53 -3.59
CA THR A 24 -12.64 7.86 -4.18
C THR A 24 -13.04 6.91 -5.31
N ASN A 25 -12.10 6.56 -6.19
CA ASN A 25 -12.33 5.72 -7.36
C ASN A 25 -11.86 4.27 -7.16
N PHE A 26 -11.58 3.86 -5.91
CA PHE A 26 -11.17 2.51 -5.58
C PHE A 26 -12.24 1.76 -4.80
N TYR A 27 -12.38 0.48 -5.11
CA TYR A 27 -13.21 -0.46 -4.34
C TYR A 27 -12.45 -1.03 -3.12
N GLY A 28 -11.67 -0.18 -2.46
CA GLY A 28 -10.85 -0.51 -1.31
C GLY A 28 -9.45 -0.98 -1.69
N TRP A 29 -8.75 -1.51 -0.69
CA TRP A 29 -7.38 -1.99 -0.85
C TRP A 29 -7.31 -3.32 -1.61
N GLY A 30 -8.00 -4.35 -1.09
CA GLY A 30 -7.80 -5.75 -1.49
C GLY A 30 -8.33 -6.06 -2.87
N LYS A 31 -7.58 -6.85 -3.64
CA LYS A 31 -7.97 -7.32 -4.97
C LYS A 31 -9.37 -7.93 -5.00
N GLN A 32 -10.14 -7.57 -6.00
CA GLN A 32 -11.48 -8.09 -6.27
C GLN A 32 -11.65 -8.28 -7.78
N PRO A 33 -12.34 -9.34 -8.23
CA PRO A 33 -12.63 -9.52 -9.64
C PRO A 33 -13.40 -8.30 -10.20
N ASP A 34 -13.01 -7.85 -11.39
CA ASP A 34 -13.66 -6.77 -12.14
C ASP A 34 -13.80 -5.42 -11.38
N ARG A 35 -12.95 -5.20 -10.36
CA ARG A 35 -12.95 -4.00 -9.55
C ARG A 35 -11.58 -3.35 -9.49
N ARG A 36 -11.53 -2.05 -9.64
CA ARG A 36 -10.31 -1.26 -9.46
C ARG A 36 -9.95 -1.21 -7.98
N THR A 37 -8.81 -1.74 -7.60
CA THR A 37 -8.32 -1.79 -6.21
C THR A 37 -6.89 -1.29 -6.11
N VAL A 38 -6.53 -0.72 -4.96
CA VAL A 38 -5.20 -0.15 -4.76
C VAL A 38 -4.12 -1.25 -4.82
N GLN A 39 -4.37 -2.40 -4.22
CA GLN A 39 -3.44 -3.53 -4.21
C GLN A 39 -3.08 -3.99 -5.63
N GLU A 40 -4.08 -4.13 -6.49
CA GLU A 40 -3.86 -4.59 -7.86
C GLU A 40 -3.00 -3.62 -8.66
N GLU A 41 -3.27 -2.31 -8.58
CA GLU A 41 -2.49 -1.30 -9.29
C GLU A 41 -1.06 -1.21 -8.79
N VAL A 42 -0.86 -1.23 -7.47
CA VAL A 42 0.47 -1.18 -6.88
C VAL A 42 1.29 -2.41 -7.24
N GLU A 43 0.73 -3.61 -7.11
CA GLU A 43 1.42 -4.85 -7.47
C GLU A 43 1.73 -4.95 -8.96
N LYS A 44 0.82 -4.49 -9.82
CA LYS A 44 1.04 -4.41 -11.27
C LYS A 44 2.20 -3.46 -11.60
N ALA A 45 2.24 -2.28 -10.97
CA ALA A 45 3.31 -1.31 -11.19
C ALA A 45 4.66 -1.86 -10.73
N ILE A 46 4.75 -2.45 -9.54
CA ILE A 46 5.97 -3.05 -9.02
C ILE A 46 6.40 -4.21 -9.92
N GLY A 47 5.48 -5.10 -10.28
CA GLY A 47 5.75 -6.25 -11.16
C GLY A 47 6.26 -5.83 -12.53
N THR A 48 5.76 -4.72 -13.08
CA THR A 48 6.24 -4.15 -14.36
C THR A 48 7.69 -3.70 -14.26
N VAL A 49 8.07 -3.02 -13.16
CA VAL A 49 9.44 -2.54 -12.96
C VAL A 49 10.40 -3.67 -12.64
N THR A 50 9.97 -4.63 -11.82
CA THR A 50 10.82 -5.74 -11.36
C THR A 50 10.84 -6.95 -12.30
N GLN A 51 9.97 -6.96 -13.31
CA GLN A 51 9.76 -8.10 -14.24
C GLN A 51 9.46 -9.41 -13.49
N SER A 52 8.77 -9.33 -12.36
CA SER A 52 8.42 -10.48 -11.52
C SER A 52 7.00 -10.37 -11.00
N LYS A 53 6.43 -11.52 -10.62
CA LYS A 53 5.14 -11.54 -9.93
C LYS A 53 5.34 -11.00 -8.52
N ILE A 54 4.51 -10.04 -8.12
CA ILE A 54 4.55 -9.40 -6.81
C ILE A 54 3.27 -9.71 -6.05
N ASP A 55 3.43 -10.13 -4.82
CA ASP A 55 2.36 -10.23 -3.84
C ASP A 55 2.69 -9.28 -2.67
N SER A 56 1.79 -8.37 -2.34
CA SER A 56 2.00 -7.39 -1.27
C SER A 56 1.23 -7.75 -0.02
N ILE A 57 1.83 -7.48 1.11
CA ILE A 57 1.17 -7.56 2.42
C ILE A 57 0.99 -6.15 2.97
N VAL A 58 -0.24 -5.81 3.30
CA VAL A 58 -0.62 -4.49 3.80
C VAL A 58 -0.76 -4.48 5.31
N ALA A 59 -0.40 -3.36 5.93
CA ALA A 59 -0.56 -3.15 7.36
C ALA A 59 -2.03 -3.15 7.82
N GLY A 60 -2.91 -2.57 7.01
CA GLY A 60 -4.35 -2.58 7.25
C GLY A 60 -5.13 -2.32 5.98
N ARG A 61 -6.10 -3.16 5.67
CA ARG A 61 -6.98 -2.97 4.51
C ARG A 61 -7.89 -1.77 4.74
N THR A 62 -8.18 -1.05 3.67
CA THR A 62 -9.19 0.03 3.64
C THR A 62 -10.38 -0.42 2.80
N ASP A 63 -11.56 0.05 3.15
CA ASP A 63 -12.79 -0.19 2.40
C ASP A 63 -12.92 0.76 1.20
N ALA A 64 -13.92 0.53 0.36
CA ALA A 64 -14.20 1.35 -0.81
C ALA A 64 -14.35 2.83 -0.43
N GLY A 65 -13.71 3.71 -1.19
CA GLY A 65 -13.75 5.15 -0.99
C GLY A 65 -12.87 5.69 0.15
N VAL A 66 -12.21 4.84 0.92
CA VAL A 66 -11.32 5.27 2.03
C VAL A 66 -9.98 5.72 1.51
N HIS A 67 -9.56 6.92 1.88
CA HIS A 67 -8.26 7.49 1.56
C HIS A 67 -7.18 7.01 2.53
N ALA A 68 -5.93 7.06 2.12
CA ALA A 68 -4.78 6.86 3.01
C ALA A 68 -3.69 7.89 2.73
N ILE A 69 -3.06 8.39 3.79
CA ILE A 69 -1.87 9.26 3.68
C ILE A 69 -0.61 8.63 4.27
N GLY A 70 -0.71 7.38 4.73
CA GLY A 70 0.39 6.66 5.36
C GLY A 70 0.14 5.17 5.39
N GLN A 71 -0.37 4.59 4.29
CA GLN A 71 -0.49 3.13 4.16
C GLN A 71 0.90 2.51 4.07
N VAL A 72 1.09 1.38 4.69
CA VAL A 72 2.35 0.63 4.66
C VAL A 72 2.12 -0.76 4.11
N ILE A 73 2.97 -1.13 3.16
CA ILE A 73 3.05 -2.51 2.67
C ILE A 73 4.47 -3.04 2.78
N HIS A 74 4.62 -4.35 2.74
CA HIS A 74 5.88 -4.95 2.35
C HIS A 74 5.70 -5.82 1.11
N VAL A 75 6.76 -5.89 0.34
CA VAL A 75 6.90 -6.71 -0.86
C VAL A 75 8.29 -7.31 -0.89
N ASP A 76 8.40 -8.50 -1.45
CA ASP A 76 9.70 -9.11 -1.73
C ASP A 76 9.99 -8.92 -3.22
N VAL A 77 11.16 -8.35 -3.52
CA VAL A 77 11.58 -8.03 -4.90
C VAL A 77 12.96 -8.62 -5.17
N PRO A 78 13.33 -8.90 -6.44
CA PRO A 78 14.67 -9.35 -6.78
C PRO A 78 15.75 -8.39 -6.26
N GLU A 79 16.83 -8.90 -5.69
CA GLU A 79 17.95 -8.11 -5.15
C GLU A 79 18.65 -7.25 -6.22
N SER A 80 18.49 -7.61 -7.51
CA SER A 80 19.08 -6.90 -8.63
C SER A 80 18.41 -5.57 -8.95
N ILE A 81 17.31 -5.22 -8.27
CA ILE A 81 16.56 -3.98 -8.54
C ILE A 81 17.34 -2.73 -8.11
N ASN A 82 17.31 -1.70 -8.95
CA ASN A 82 17.84 -0.38 -8.57
C ASN A 82 16.82 0.36 -7.69
N LEU A 83 17.09 0.40 -6.38
CA LEU A 83 16.19 1.01 -5.39
C LEU A 83 16.10 2.54 -5.53
N GLU A 84 17.18 3.21 -5.96
CA GLU A 84 17.19 4.68 -6.09
C GLU A 84 16.19 5.16 -7.15
N GLU A 85 16.00 4.38 -8.21
CA GLU A 85 15.07 4.72 -9.29
C GLU A 85 13.67 4.14 -9.09
N LEU A 86 13.52 3.15 -8.22
CA LEU A 86 12.27 2.39 -8.09
C LEU A 86 11.08 3.30 -7.80
N GLY A 87 11.19 4.17 -6.80
CA GLY A 87 10.11 5.08 -6.42
C GLY A 87 9.68 6.03 -7.55
N TYR A 88 10.65 6.55 -8.29
CA TYR A 88 10.38 7.40 -9.45
C TYR A 88 9.67 6.63 -10.57
N LYS A 89 10.15 5.43 -10.90
CA LYS A 89 9.53 4.58 -11.93
C LYS A 89 8.11 4.19 -11.55
N LEU A 90 7.87 3.82 -10.29
CA LEU A 90 6.54 3.47 -9.81
C LEU A 90 5.57 4.67 -9.91
N ASN A 91 5.99 5.85 -9.47
CA ASN A 91 5.16 7.06 -9.55
C ASN A 91 4.88 7.55 -10.97
N ARG A 92 5.61 7.06 -11.96
CA ARG A 92 5.31 7.28 -13.39
C ARG A 92 4.31 6.28 -13.97
N LEU A 93 4.24 5.08 -13.40
CA LEU A 93 3.31 4.03 -13.83
C LEU A 93 1.96 4.12 -13.14
N LEU A 94 1.97 4.56 -11.88
CA LEU A 94 0.75 4.73 -11.09
C LEU A 94 -0.02 5.97 -11.54
N ASP A 95 -1.34 5.86 -11.51
CA ASP A 95 -2.24 7.00 -11.72
C ASP A 95 -2.07 8.05 -10.61
N THR A 96 -2.58 9.26 -10.85
CA THR A 96 -2.40 10.40 -9.95
C THR A 96 -3.03 10.24 -8.58
N ASP A 97 -3.95 9.30 -8.43
CA ASP A 97 -4.64 9.01 -7.17
C ASP A 97 -3.91 7.98 -6.28
N VAL A 98 -2.76 7.45 -6.72
CA VAL A 98 -1.86 6.63 -5.89
C VAL A 98 -0.43 7.16 -5.97
N ARG A 99 0.24 7.26 -4.82
CA ARG A 99 1.64 7.71 -4.73
C ARG A 99 2.45 6.84 -3.80
N VAL A 100 3.63 6.47 -4.27
CA VAL A 100 4.71 5.93 -3.44
C VAL A 100 5.40 7.10 -2.76
N MET A 101 5.36 7.13 -1.45
CA MET A 101 5.94 8.19 -0.62
C MET A 101 7.36 7.89 -0.20
N ASN A 102 7.63 6.63 0.13
CA ASN A 102 8.96 6.17 0.54
C ASN A 102 9.13 4.68 0.25
N ILE A 103 10.35 4.28 -0.05
CA ILE A 103 10.77 2.88 -0.16
C ILE A 103 12.03 2.69 0.66
N SER A 104 12.07 1.65 1.47
CA SER A 104 13.26 1.29 2.26
C SER A 104 13.41 -0.22 2.33
N VAL A 105 14.65 -0.67 2.40
CA VAL A 105 14.95 -2.07 2.70
C VAL A 105 14.50 -2.34 4.13
N ALA A 106 13.69 -3.36 4.32
CA ALA A 106 13.21 -3.77 5.62
C ALA A 106 13.97 -5.00 6.12
N PRO A 107 14.09 -5.17 7.45
CA PRO A 107 14.57 -6.43 8.00
C PRO A 107 13.77 -7.62 7.47
N VAL A 108 14.42 -8.74 7.26
CA VAL A 108 13.78 -9.96 6.70
C VAL A 108 12.56 -10.43 7.51
N ALA A 109 12.54 -10.17 8.81
CA ALA A 109 11.42 -10.50 9.70
C ALA A 109 10.33 -9.42 9.73
N PHE A 110 10.49 -8.30 9.01
CA PHE A 110 9.48 -7.26 8.96
C PHE A 110 8.22 -7.76 8.26
N HIS A 111 7.08 -7.59 8.91
CA HIS A 111 5.78 -7.98 8.37
C HIS A 111 4.81 -6.81 8.53
N ALA A 112 4.42 -6.15 7.45
CA ALA A 112 3.65 -4.90 7.50
C ALA A 112 2.41 -4.99 8.41
N ARG A 113 1.70 -6.12 8.38
CA ARG A 113 0.50 -6.33 9.20
C ARG A 113 0.81 -6.58 10.67
N PHE A 114 1.79 -7.43 10.98
CA PHE A 114 2.09 -7.86 12.36
C PHE A 114 3.09 -6.93 13.05
N SER A 115 3.96 -6.26 12.30
CA SER A 115 4.88 -5.26 12.85
C SER A 115 4.22 -3.90 13.09
N ALA A 116 2.97 -3.70 12.67
CA ALA A 116 2.23 -2.47 12.88
C ALA A 116 1.82 -2.31 14.34
N LEU A 117 2.36 -1.28 15.02
CA LEU A 117 2.03 -0.99 16.43
C LEU A 117 0.70 -0.25 16.57
N ARG A 118 0.36 0.60 15.62
CA ARG A 118 -0.86 1.42 15.65
C ARG A 118 -1.40 1.64 14.24
N ARG A 119 -2.73 1.78 14.16
CA ARG A 119 -3.46 2.24 12.98
C ARG A 119 -4.33 3.41 13.40
N HIS A 120 -4.15 4.55 12.74
CA HIS A 120 -4.93 5.75 13.03
C HIS A 120 -5.97 5.97 11.94
N TYR A 121 -7.19 6.19 12.35
CA TYR A 121 -8.31 6.52 11.46
C TYR A 121 -8.86 7.89 11.83
N THR A 122 -9.12 8.72 10.83
CA THR A 122 -9.74 10.02 10.99
C THR A 122 -10.99 10.07 10.14
N TYR A 123 -12.11 10.39 10.75
CA TYR A 123 -13.37 10.64 10.06
C TYR A 123 -13.60 12.16 10.02
N LYS A 124 -13.70 12.72 8.81
CA LYS A 124 -14.09 14.11 8.61
C LYS A 124 -15.54 14.14 8.18
N ILE A 125 -16.39 14.73 9.01
CA ILE A 125 -17.83 14.83 8.79
C ILE A 125 -18.15 16.31 8.55
N TRP A 126 -18.74 16.60 7.37
CA TRP A 126 -19.21 17.94 7.02
C TRP A 126 -20.72 17.97 7.10
N MET A 127 -21.26 18.86 7.94
CA MET A 127 -22.69 19.15 7.96
C MET A 127 -22.93 20.47 7.21
N LEU A 128 -23.43 20.38 5.98
CA LEU A 128 -23.77 21.56 5.18
C LEU A 128 -25.17 22.09 5.49
N THR A 129 -26.08 21.21 5.89
CA THR A 129 -27.45 21.52 6.41
C THR A 129 -27.95 20.29 7.17
N LYS A 130 -29.10 20.38 7.86
CA LYS A 130 -29.73 19.25 8.59
C LYS A 130 -30.02 18.01 7.71
N SER A 131 -29.83 18.10 6.37
CA SER A 131 -30.18 17.07 5.41
C SER A 131 -28.98 16.47 4.65
N PHE A 132 -27.75 16.99 4.81
CA PHE A 132 -26.59 16.53 4.06
C PHE A 132 -25.39 16.26 4.97
N LEU A 133 -25.10 14.98 5.19
CA LEU A 133 -23.88 14.48 5.84
C LEU A 133 -22.94 13.94 4.76
N ARG A 134 -21.75 14.55 4.63
CA ARG A 134 -20.67 13.98 3.84
C ARG A 134 -19.57 13.51 4.80
N CYS A 135 -19.33 12.21 4.80
CA CYS A 135 -18.27 11.61 5.59
C CYS A 135 -17.09 11.24 4.69
N ILE A 136 -15.89 11.68 5.04
CA ILE A 136 -14.64 11.24 4.42
C ILE A 136 -13.87 10.44 5.46
N ALA A 137 -13.64 9.16 5.21
CA ALA A 137 -12.79 8.33 6.04
C ALA A 137 -11.35 8.38 5.53
N LEU A 138 -10.43 8.71 6.41
CA LEU A 138 -9.00 8.79 6.13
C LEU A 138 -8.24 7.85 7.06
N MET A 139 -7.45 6.96 6.48
CA MET A 139 -6.54 6.10 7.23
C MET A 139 -5.15 6.70 7.30
N LEU A 140 -4.64 6.86 8.51
CA LEU A 140 -3.28 7.31 8.80
C LEU A 140 -2.50 6.18 9.46
N HIS A 141 -1.44 5.73 8.82
CA HIS A 141 -0.48 4.85 9.45
C HIS A 141 0.66 5.69 10.06
N ARG A 142 0.64 5.86 11.38
CA ARG A 142 1.78 6.34 12.14
C ARG A 142 2.14 5.31 13.22
N GLY A 143 3.35 4.83 13.18
CA GLY A 143 3.88 3.93 14.19
C GLY A 143 4.29 2.59 13.62
N ILE A 144 5.58 2.48 13.38
CA ILE A 144 6.22 1.27 12.91
C ILE A 144 7.13 0.79 14.01
N ALA A 145 7.10 -0.52 14.23
CA ALA A 145 8.11 -1.19 15.01
C ALA A 145 9.50 -0.88 14.41
N ARG A 146 10.43 -0.57 15.29
CA ARG A 146 11.86 -0.52 15.00
C ARG A 146 12.37 -1.91 14.73
#